data_4949c76a4514ceb950b40b56f4b948cb
#
_entry.id   4949c76a4514ceb950b40b56f4b948cb
#
_cell.length_a   1.000
_cell.length_b   1.000
_cell.length_c   1.000
_cell.angle_alpha   90.00
_cell.angle_beta   90.00
_cell.angle_gamma   90.00
#
_symmetry.space_group_name_H-M   'P 1'
#
loop_
_entity.id
_entity.type
_entity.pdbx_description
1 polymer ?
#
loop_
_entity_poly.entity_id
_entity_poly.type
_entity_poly.pdbx_seq_one_letter_code
_entity_poly.pdbx_strand_id
1 'polypeptide(L)'
;MSKKEKSTSVNKKTLGRILKYIKRYSFLVVLSLICAAISVVLTLYAPIITGHMVDKIVGKGAVDFGALKTLAIRFVIVVAVTAVCQWIMNILNNKVTYHVVNDVRTSAYKKLEQLPLSYVDSHTHGDIVSRVIADVDQFSDGLLMGFTQLFTGVMTIVGTLCFMLSINAVITVAVVVITPVSLFVAAFIAKKTYHMFRKQAEIKGEMTSLVNEMVENQKVVTAFSMEENVNDSFNEVNKRLNKAGLDATFFSSITNPCTRFVNSLVYTGVGIIGAVMAIKGRISVGQLTSFLSYANQYTKPFNEISGVVTELQNALASAARVFELIDEEPEIAEPADAYVIEKADGQVDLSHVDFSYNKDVELIKNLNLKVEPGKRVAIVGPTGCGKSTVINLLMRFYDVDAGAISVDGHDIRQVTRESLRDNYGMVLQETWLKTGTIKENIAYGRPDATDEEIIVAAKQSHAHSFIKRLPEGYDTMISEDGGGLSQGQKQLLCITRVMLDLPPMLILDEATSSIDTRTEIRIQRAFAKMMKGRTSFVVAHRLSTIKESDIILVMKDGHIIEQGNHESLLAQKGFYYTLYNSQFAH
;
A
#
# COMPACT_ATOMS: atom_id res chain seq x y z
N MET A 1 -29.66 4.35 3.80
CA MET A 1 -29.22 3.01 3.30
C MET A 1 -28.50 2.27 4.41
N SER A 2 -28.87 1.01 4.67
CA SER A 2 -28.25 0.15 5.68
C SER A 2 -26.78 -0.10 5.35
N LYS A 3 -25.92 -0.22 6.37
CA LYS A 3 -24.46 -0.52 6.22
C LYS A 3 -24.22 -1.76 5.31
N LYS A 4 -25.19 -2.68 5.28
CA LYS A 4 -25.19 -3.89 4.44
C LYS A 4 -25.49 -3.60 2.96
N GLU A 5 -26.36 -2.63 2.66
CA GLU A 5 -26.67 -2.21 1.28
C GLU A 5 -25.54 -1.41 0.65
N LYS A 6 -24.84 -0.56 1.43
CA LYS A 6 -23.63 0.15 0.98
C LYS A 6 -22.51 -0.83 0.62
N SER A 7 -22.24 -1.84 1.47
CA SER A 7 -21.22 -2.87 1.20
C SER A 7 -21.52 -3.67 -0.07
N THR A 8 -22.77 -4.05 -0.29
CA THR A 8 -23.17 -4.86 -1.47
C THR A 8 -23.06 -4.04 -2.76
N SER A 9 -23.37 -2.73 -2.74
CA SER A 9 -23.26 -1.85 -3.91
C SER A 9 -21.79 -1.56 -4.27
N VAL A 10 -20.92 -1.36 -3.28
CA VAL A 10 -19.47 -1.17 -3.47
C VAL A 10 -18.85 -2.41 -4.10
N ASN A 11 -19.14 -3.60 -3.56
CA ASN A 11 -18.63 -4.85 -4.12
C ASN A 11 -19.07 -5.08 -5.58
N LYS A 12 -20.29 -4.69 -5.95
CA LYS A 12 -20.79 -4.84 -7.32
C LYS A 12 -20.09 -3.89 -8.31
N LYS A 13 -19.81 -2.65 -7.90
CA LYS A 13 -19.06 -1.67 -8.69
C LYS A 13 -17.60 -2.13 -8.87
N THR A 14 -16.96 -2.58 -7.80
CA THR A 14 -15.58 -3.11 -7.79
C THR A 14 -15.46 -4.33 -8.71
N LEU A 15 -16.37 -5.29 -8.61
CA LEU A 15 -16.40 -6.47 -9.49
C LEU A 15 -16.53 -6.07 -10.97
N GLY A 16 -17.40 -5.11 -11.28
CA GLY A 16 -17.56 -4.61 -12.65
C GLY A 16 -16.25 -4.01 -13.22
N ARG A 17 -15.47 -3.31 -12.39
CA ARG A 17 -14.15 -2.77 -12.79
C ARG A 17 -13.14 -3.88 -13.01
N ILE A 18 -13.05 -4.84 -12.12
CA ILE A 18 -12.17 -6.00 -12.26
C ILE A 18 -12.46 -6.72 -13.58
N LEU A 19 -13.74 -6.98 -13.88
CA LEU A 19 -14.14 -7.61 -15.14
C LEU A 19 -13.73 -6.78 -16.36
N LYS A 20 -13.70 -5.44 -16.26
CA LYS A 20 -13.21 -4.58 -17.35
C LYS A 20 -11.71 -4.74 -17.59
N TYR A 21 -10.89 -4.88 -16.55
CA TYR A 21 -9.47 -5.19 -16.70
C TYR A 21 -9.25 -6.60 -17.30
N ILE A 22 -10.01 -7.59 -16.81
CA ILE A 22 -9.95 -8.97 -17.30
C ILE A 22 -10.36 -9.07 -18.79
N LYS A 23 -11.34 -8.27 -19.22
CA LYS A 23 -11.85 -8.27 -20.61
C LYS A 23 -10.73 -8.06 -21.63
N ARG A 24 -9.68 -7.33 -21.29
CA ARG A 24 -8.49 -7.13 -22.14
C ARG A 24 -7.78 -8.44 -22.45
N TYR A 25 -7.89 -9.43 -21.56
CA TYR A 25 -7.25 -10.74 -21.64
C TYR A 25 -8.27 -11.86 -21.93
N SER A 26 -9.46 -11.53 -22.46
CA SER A 26 -10.58 -12.46 -22.66
C SER A 26 -10.21 -13.72 -23.43
N PHE A 27 -9.33 -13.63 -24.44
CA PHE A 27 -8.86 -14.81 -25.19
C PHE A 27 -8.17 -15.83 -24.28
N LEU A 28 -7.27 -15.39 -23.39
CA LEU A 28 -6.56 -16.27 -22.45
C LEU A 28 -7.53 -16.87 -21.42
N VAL A 29 -8.50 -16.08 -20.97
CA VAL A 29 -9.54 -16.53 -20.03
C VAL A 29 -10.41 -17.61 -20.67
N VAL A 30 -10.90 -17.40 -21.89
CA VAL A 30 -11.70 -18.40 -22.61
C VAL A 30 -10.91 -19.69 -22.83
N LEU A 31 -9.65 -19.59 -23.24
CA LEU A 31 -8.80 -20.76 -23.41
C LEU A 31 -8.57 -21.52 -22.10
N SER A 32 -8.37 -20.80 -20.99
CA SER A 32 -8.27 -21.39 -19.65
C SER A 32 -9.56 -22.11 -19.24
N LEU A 33 -10.73 -21.50 -19.49
CA LEU A 33 -12.03 -22.11 -19.20
C LEU A 33 -12.27 -23.38 -20.02
N ILE A 34 -11.86 -23.42 -21.30
CA ILE A 34 -11.92 -24.61 -22.13
C ILE A 34 -11.01 -25.70 -21.56
N CYS A 35 -9.76 -25.39 -21.23
CA CYS A 35 -8.85 -26.35 -20.60
C CYS A 35 -9.40 -26.89 -19.27
N ALA A 36 -10.02 -26.01 -18.44
CA ALA A 36 -10.67 -26.41 -17.19
C ALA A 36 -11.83 -27.38 -17.44
N ALA A 37 -12.71 -27.08 -18.39
CA ALA A 37 -13.83 -27.95 -18.76
C ALA A 37 -13.37 -29.32 -19.23
N ILE A 38 -12.38 -29.36 -20.13
CA ILE A 38 -11.79 -30.63 -20.63
C ILE A 38 -11.17 -31.40 -19.46
N SER A 39 -10.39 -30.73 -18.61
CA SER A 39 -9.76 -31.35 -17.44
C SER A 39 -10.79 -31.97 -16.48
N VAL A 40 -11.88 -31.25 -16.16
CA VAL A 40 -12.95 -31.74 -15.29
C VAL A 40 -13.65 -32.96 -15.93
N VAL A 41 -14.04 -32.89 -17.19
CA VAL A 41 -14.69 -34.00 -17.88
C VAL A 41 -13.82 -35.26 -17.91
N LEU A 42 -12.53 -35.11 -18.21
CA LEU A 42 -11.59 -36.23 -18.21
C LEU A 42 -11.35 -36.80 -16.80
N THR A 43 -11.25 -35.93 -15.80
CA THR A 43 -11.14 -36.35 -14.39
C THR A 43 -12.37 -37.15 -13.93
N LEU A 44 -13.57 -36.75 -14.37
CA LEU A 44 -14.82 -37.44 -14.06
C LEU A 44 -15.01 -38.72 -14.93
N TYR A 45 -14.35 -38.82 -16.05
CA TYR A 45 -14.37 -40.03 -16.86
C TYR A 45 -13.46 -41.15 -16.31
N ALA A 46 -12.41 -40.81 -15.59
CA ALA A 46 -11.47 -41.77 -15.00
C ALA A 46 -12.14 -42.83 -14.08
N PRO A 47 -13.08 -42.51 -13.17
CA PRO A 47 -13.81 -43.50 -12.37
C PRO A 47 -14.62 -44.50 -13.22
N ILE A 48 -15.16 -44.13 -14.40
CA ILE A 48 -15.86 -45.05 -15.30
C ILE A 48 -14.89 -46.08 -15.85
N ILE A 49 -13.71 -45.64 -16.28
CA ILE A 49 -12.67 -46.58 -16.79
C ILE A 49 -12.28 -47.56 -15.68
N THR A 50 -12.07 -47.05 -14.45
CA THR A 50 -11.74 -47.90 -13.28
C THR A 50 -12.86 -48.88 -13.00
N GLY A 51 -14.12 -48.44 -13.07
CA GLY A 51 -15.30 -49.33 -12.89
C GLY A 51 -15.33 -50.43 -13.95
N HIS A 52 -15.11 -50.11 -15.22
CA HIS A 52 -15.02 -51.11 -16.28
C HIS A 52 -13.84 -52.07 -16.10
N MET A 53 -12.71 -51.63 -15.51
CA MET A 53 -11.60 -52.51 -15.16
C MET A 53 -12.01 -53.52 -14.10
N VAL A 54 -12.74 -53.06 -13.04
CA VAL A 54 -13.25 -53.92 -11.99
C VAL A 54 -14.22 -54.95 -12.55
N ASP A 55 -15.11 -54.58 -13.48
CA ASP A 55 -16.06 -55.50 -14.12
C ASP A 55 -15.38 -56.54 -15.00
N LYS A 56 -14.11 -56.37 -15.42
CA LYS A 56 -13.32 -57.37 -16.13
C LYS A 56 -12.59 -58.37 -15.22
N ILE A 57 -12.70 -58.18 -13.89
CA ILE A 57 -12.15 -59.08 -12.87
C ILE A 57 -13.33 -59.91 -12.30
N VAL A 58 -13.80 -60.88 -13.03
CA VAL A 58 -15.07 -61.59 -12.72
C VAL A 58 -14.92 -62.69 -11.66
N GLY A 59 -13.69 -63.12 -11.33
CA GLY A 59 -13.43 -64.11 -10.31
C GLY A 59 -12.09 -64.81 -10.45
N LYS A 60 -11.82 -65.79 -9.55
CA LYS A 60 -10.55 -66.53 -9.53
C LYS A 60 -10.39 -67.34 -10.83
N GLY A 61 -9.38 -66.95 -11.66
CA GLY A 61 -9.09 -67.59 -12.92
C GLY A 61 -9.88 -67.07 -14.14
N ALA A 62 -10.78 -66.08 -13.97
CA ALA A 62 -11.60 -65.52 -15.04
C ALA A 62 -11.31 -64.00 -15.24
N VAL A 63 -10.05 -63.65 -15.41
CA VAL A 63 -9.58 -62.27 -15.60
C VAL A 63 -9.27 -62.04 -17.09
N ASP A 64 -9.92 -61.04 -17.71
CA ASP A 64 -9.64 -60.64 -19.08
C ASP A 64 -8.45 -59.65 -19.10
N PHE A 65 -7.22 -60.16 -19.13
CA PHE A 65 -5.99 -59.36 -19.20
C PHE A 65 -5.87 -58.53 -20.46
N GLY A 66 -6.46 -58.96 -21.60
CA GLY A 66 -6.45 -58.22 -22.85
C GLY A 66 -7.27 -56.93 -22.77
N ALA A 67 -8.50 -57.06 -22.27
CA ALA A 67 -9.35 -55.88 -22.00
C ALA A 67 -8.79 -54.97 -20.91
N LEU A 68 -8.22 -55.54 -19.82
CA LEU A 68 -7.57 -54.79 -18.76
C LEU A 68 -6.39 -53.93 -19.27
N LYS A 69 -5.51 -54.53 -20.12
CA LYS A 69 -4.39 -53.79 -20.74
C LYS A 69 -4.88 -52.61 -21.57
N THR A 70 -5.94 -52.81 -22.37
CA THR A 70 -6.50 -51.74 -23.21
C THR A 70 -7.11 -50.60 -22.34
N LEU A 71 -7.85 -50.94 -21.28
CA LEU A 71 -8.43 -49.97 -20.34
C LEU A 71 -7.35 -49.24 -19.55
N ALA A 72 -6.27 -49.94 -19.13
CA ALA A 72 -5.12 -49.33 -18.45
C ALA A 72 -4.42 -48.30 -19.36
N ILE A 73 -4.20 -48.61 -20.62
CA ILE A 73 -3.62 -47.64 -21.57
C ILE A 73 -4.54 -46.43 -21.73
N ARG A 74 -5.86 -46.65 -21.89
CA ARG A 74 -6.84 -45.55 -21.97
C ARG A 74 -6.80 -44.68 -20.70
N PHE A 75 -6.74 -45.28 -19.51
CA PHE A 75 -6.64 -44.57 -18.23
C PHE A 75 -5.38 -43.71 -18.19
N VAL A 76 -4.23 -44.25 -18.55
CA VAL A 76 -2.95 -43.50 -18.59
C VAL A 76 -3.05 -42.31 -19.55
N ILE A 77 -3.62 -42.49 -20.74
CA ILE A 77 -3.83 -41.39 -21.69
C ILE A 77 -4.73 -40.31 -21.12
N VAL A 78 -5.87 -40.68 -20.51
CA VAL A 78 -6.81 -39.73 -19.88
C VAL A 78 -6.12 -38.94 -18.78
N VAL A 79 -5.37 -39.59 -17.89
CA VAL A 79 -4.62 -38.95 -16.82
C VAL A 79 -3.55 -37.99 -17.37
N ALA A 80 -2.79 -38.41 -18.39
CA ALA A 80 -1.77 -37.60 -19.04
C ALA A 80 -2.36 -36.34 -19.71
N VAL A 81 -3.45 -36.49 -20.46
CA VAL A 81 -4.13 -35.34 -21.09
C VAL A 81 -4.71 -34.40 -20.04
N THR A 82 -5.31 -34.94 -18.94
CA THR A 82 -5.82 -34.15 -17.83
C THR A 82 -4.70 -33.32 -17.18
N ALA A 83 -3.54 -33.94 -16.90
CA ALA A 83 -2.40 -33.27 -16.34
C ALA A 83 -1.88 -32.12 -17.22
N VAL A 84 -1.78 -32.35 -18.53
CA VAL A 84 -1.38 -31.31 -19.49
C VAL A 84 -2.39 -30.18 -19.56
N CYS A 85 -3.70 -30.48 -19.59
CA CYS A 85 -4.75 -29.45 -19.57
C CYS A 85 -4.71 -28.62 -18.28
N GLN A 86 -4.52 -29.26 -17.13
CA GLN A 86 -4.39 -28.55 -15.85
C GLN A 86 -3.14 -27.67 -15.80
N TRP A 87 -2.02 -28.15 -16.31
CA TRP A 87 -0.78 -27.39 -16.39
C TRP A 87 -0.93 -26.14 -17.27
N ILE A 88 -1.51 -26.29 -18.47
CA ILE A 88 -1.80 -25.18 -19.39
C ILE A 88 -2.77 -24.20 -18.73
N MET A 89 -3.86 -24.68 -18.11
CA MET A 89 -4.82 -23.86 -17.40
C MET A 89 -4.14 -22.99 -16.33
N ASN A 90 -3.26 -23.59 -15.51
CA ASN A 90 -2.55 -22.86 -14.44
C ASN A 90 -1.61 -21.79 -15.02
N ILE A 91 -0.89 -22.09 -16.12
CA ILE A 91 -0.06 -21.09 -16.81
C ILE A 91 -0.91 -19.92 -17.29
N LEU A 92 -2.05 -20.21 -17.93
CA LEU A 92 -2.95 -19.17 -18.45
C LEU A 92 -3.53 -18.32 -17.32
N ASN A 93 -3.99 -18.94 -16.24
CA ASN A 93 -4.53 -18.23 -15.09
C ASN A 93 -3.49 -17.33 -14.43
N ASN A 94 -2.28 -17.84 -14.21
CA ASN A 94 -1.17 -17.03 -13.69
C ASN A 94 -0.87 -15.85 -14.61
N LYS A 95 -0.78 -16.09 -15.92
CA LYS A 95 -0.49 -15.03 -16.89
C LYS A 95 -1.57 -13.94 -16.88
N VAL A 96 -2.84 -14.31 -16.87
CA VAL A 96 -3.96 -13.35 -16.77
C VAL A 96 -3.88 -12.56 -15.48
N THR A 97 -3.73 -13.26 -14.34
CA THR A 97 -3.69 -12.62 -13.03
C THR A 97 -2.55 -11.61 -12.92
N TYR A 98 -1.31 -12.01 -13.24
CA TYR A 98 -0.16 -11.11 -13.15
C TYR A 98 -0.23 -9.92 -14.11
N HIS A 99 -0.80 -10.08 -15.32
CA HIS A 99 -1.01 -8.95 -16.20
C HIS A 99 -2.07 -7.97 -15.66
N VAL A 100 -3.19 -8.46 -15.17
CA VAL A 100 -4.24 -7.62 -14.56
C VAL A 100 -3.71 -6.88 -13.32
N VAL A 101 -2.96 -7.58 -12.47
CA VAL A 101 -2.35 -7.02 -11.26
C VAL A 101 -1.32 -5.95 -11.62
N ASN A 102 -0.47 -6.21 -12.62
CA ASN A 102 0.49 -5.21 -13.11
C ASN A 102 -0.21 -3.95 -13.65
N ASP A 103 -1.29 -4.10 -14.43
CA ASP A 103 -2.07 -2.97 -14.97
C ASP A 103 -2.69 -2.14 -13.82
N VAL A 104 -3.23 -2.80 -12.78
CA VAL A 104 -3.82 -2.14 -11.62
C VAL A 104 -2.75 -1.44 -10.78
N ARG A 105 -1.63 -2.12 -10.48
CA ARG A 105 -0.51 -1.54 -9.71
C ARG A 105 0.08 -0.33 -10.40
N THR A 106 0.32 -0.44 -11.71
CA THR A 106 0.83 0.68 -12.51
C THR A 106 -0.14 1.86 -12.52
N SER A 107 -1.46 1.59 -12.61
CA SER A 107 -2.48 2.63 -12.56
C SER A 107 -2.53 3.31 -11.19
N ALA A 108 -2.41 2.55 -10.09
CA ALA A 108 -2.38 3.08 -8.74
C ALA A 108 -1.13 3.94 -8.49
N TYR A 109 0.04 3.47 -8.94
CA TYR A 109 1.30 4.21 -8.79
C TYR A 109 1.28 5.53 -9.60
N LYS A 110 0.88 5.48 -10.88
CA LYS A 110 0.73 6.68 -11.70
C LYS A 110 -0.26 7.69 -11.11
N LYS A 111 -1.32 7.19 -10.48
CA LYS A 111 -2.27 8.05 -9.81
C LYS A 111 -1.66 8.72 -8.59
N LEU A 112 -0.87 7.99 -7.79
CA LEU A 112 -0.17 8.53 -6.63
C LEU A 112 0.72 9.73 -7.00
N GLU A 113 1.40 9.67 -8.15
CA GLU A 113 2.23 10.79 -8.66
C GLU A 113 1.40 12.03 -9.06
N GLN A 114 0.10 11.87 -9.29
CA GLN A 114 -0.81 12.94 -9.71
C GLN A 114 -1.67 13.49 -8.55
N LEU A 115 -1.54 12.93 -7.36
CA LEU A 115 -2.35 13.35 -6.22
C LEU A 115 -1.78 14.62 -5.58
N PRO A 116 -2.67 15.50 -5.08
CA PRO A 116 -2.24 16.68 -4.34
C PRO A 116 -1.56 16.28 -3.03
N LEU A 117 -0.64 17.13 -2.54
CA LEU A 117 0.07 16.88 -1.28
C LEU A 117 -0.90 16.73 -0.09
N SER A 118 -2.05 17.40 -0.14
CA SER A 118 -3.13 17.28 0.86
C SER A 118 -3.63 15.84 1.05
N TYR A 119 -3.60 15.02 0.00
CA TYR A 119 -3.93 13.60 0.12
C TYR A 119 -2.86 12.85 0.92
N VAL A 120 -1.58 13.11 0.62
CA VAL A 120 -0.45 12.46 1.32
C VAL A 120 -0.43 12.87 2.79
N ASP A 121 -0.65 14.16 3.09
CA ASP A 121 -0.66 14.69 4.46
C ASP A 121 -1.86 14.19 5.29
N SER A 122 -2.99 13.89 4.64
CA SER A 122 -4.21 13.39 5.31
C SER A 122 -4.21 11.88 5.57
N HIS A 123 -3.26 11.14 4.98
CA HIS A 123 -3.15 9.68 5.10
C HIS A 123 -1.78 9.29 5.67
N THR A 124 -1.73 8.20 6.43
CA THR A 124 -0.43 7.68 6.88
C THR A 124 0.34 7.08 5.71
N HIS A 125 1.66 7.26 5.67
CA HIS A 125 2.52 6.66 4.65
C HIS A 125 2.33 5.14 4.55
N GLY A 126 2.16 4.47 5.71
CA GLY A 126 1.90 3.03 5.77
C GLY A 126 0.59 2.62 5.09
N ASP A 127 -0.49 3.42 5.19
CA ASP A 127 -1.76 3.14 4.49
C ASP A 127 -1.60 3.26 2.97
N ILE A 128 -0.93 4.32 2.50
CA ILE A 128 -0.68 4.55 1.07
C ILE A 128 0.16 3.40 0.47
N VAL A 129 1.27 3.04 1.14
CA VAL A 129 2.15 1.94 0.71
C VAL A 129 1.39 0.61 0.74
N SER A 130 0.59 0.36 1.79
CA SER A 130 -0.23 -0.85 1.90
C SER A 130 -1.23 -0.98 0.74
N ARG A 131 -1.86 0.12 0.30
CA ARG A 131 -2.81 0.11 -0.84
C ARG A 131 -2.13 -0.28 -2.15
N VAL A 132 -0.89 0.16 -2.40
CA VAL A 132 -0.17 -0.12 -3.66
C VAL A 132 0.50 -1.50 -3.65
N ILE A 133 0.92 -2.01 -2.50
CA ILE A 133 1.63 -3.28 -2.36
C ILE A 133 0.70 -4.36 -1.82
N ALA A 134 0.37 -4.32 -0.53
CA ALA A 134 -0.32 -5.42 0.16
C ALA A 134 -1.75 -5.66 -0.35
N ASP A 135 -2.52 -4.60 -0.62
CA ASP A 135 -3.87 -4.74 -1.15
C ASP A 135 -3.88 -5.26 -2.59
N VAL A 136 -2.91 -4.86 -3.40
CA VAL A 136 -2.76 -5.39 -4.77
C VAL A 136 -2.35 -6.85 -4.75
N ASP A 137 -1.49 -7.28 -3.81
CA ASP A 137 -1.11 -8.69 -3.66
C ASP A 137 -2.30 -9.53 -3.16
N GLN A 138 -3.05 -9.07 -2.17
CA GLN A 138 -4.27 -9.74 -1.69
C GLN A 138 -5.34 -9.85 -2.80
N PHE A 139 -5.46 -8.83 -3.64
CA PHE A 139 -6.30 -8.88 -4.83
C PHE A 139 -5.82 -9.94 -5.83
N SER A 140 -4.51 -10.05 -6.07
CA SER A 140 -3.88 -11.07 -6.91
C SER A 140 -4.23 -12.48 -6.48
N ASP A 141 -4.05 -12.77 -5.18
CA ASP A 141 -4.29 -14.10 -4.61
C ASP A 141 -5.76 -14.51 -4.74
N GLY A 142 -6.67 -13.61 -4.42
CA GLY A 142 -8.09 -13.89 -4.55
C GLY A 142 -8.54 -14.05 -6.01
N LEU A 143 -7.96 -13.31 -6.93
CA LEU A 143 -8.25 -13.43 -8.36
C LEU A 143 -7.79 -14.80 -8.89
N LEU A 144 -6.58 -15.23 -8.52
CA LEU A 144 -6.02 -16.52 -8.90
C LEU A 144 -6.84 -17.68 -8.33
N MET A 145 -7.22 -17.62 -7.05
CA MET A 145 -8.09 -18.60 -6.43
C MET A 145 -9.47 -18.62 -7.07
N GLY A 146 -10.03 -17.46 -7.38
CA GLY A 146 -11.34 -17.35 -8.03
C GLY A 146 -11.36 -18.04 -9.39
N PHE A 147 -10.36 -17.81 -10.25
CA PHE A 147 -10.27 -18.47 -11.55
C PHE A 147 -10.02 -19.97 -11.45
N THR A 148 -9.11 -20.38 -10.55
CA THR A 148 -8.64 -21.77 -10.52
C THR A 148 -9.59 -22.67 -9.74
N GLN A 149 -10.09 -22.26 -8.57
CA GLN A 149 -10.83 -23.14 -7.67
C GLN A 149 -12.35 -22.97 -7.78
N LEU A 150 -12.87 -21.75 -7.92
CA LEU A 150 -14.31 -21.54 -7.97
C LEU A 150 -14.91 -22.15 -9.24
N PHE A 151 -14.29 -21.85 -10.41
CA PHE A 151 -14.80 -22.34 -11.69
C PHE A 151 -14.69 -23.88 -11.79
N THR A 152 -13.51 -24.44 -11.49
CA THR A 152 -13.31 -25.89 -11.51
C THR A 152 -14.15 -26.60 -10.47
N GLY A 153 -14.34 -26.02 -9.28
CA GLY A 153 -15.20 -26.57 -8.22
C GLY A 153 -16.66 -26.65 -8.65
N VAL A 154 -17.21 -25.56 -9.19
CA VAL A 154 -18.60 -25.54 -9.70
C VAL A 154 -18.78 -26.55 -10.84
N MET A 155 -17.85 -26.56 -11.82
CA MET A 155 -17.89 -27.51 -12.93
C MET A 155 -17.77 -28.96 -12.45
N THR A 156 -16.96 -29.24 -11.43
CA THR A 156 -16.83 -30.57 -10.83
C THR A 156 -18.14 -31.00 -10.15
N ILE A 157 -18.81 -30.14 -9.39
CA ILE A 157 -20.09 -30.44 -8.77
C ILE A 157 -21.14 -30.79 -9.84
N VAL A 158 -21.33 -29.91 -10.83
CA VAL A 158 -22.32 -30.11 -11.90
C VAL A 158 -21.99 -31.36 -12.72
N GLY A 159 -20.74 -31.49 -13.15
CA GLY A 159 -20.26 -32.64 -13.92
C GLY A 159 -20.44 -33.96 -13.15
N THR A 160 -20.06 -34.01 -11.88
CA THR A 160 -20.22 -35.21 -11.04
C THR A 160 -21.70 -35.62 -10.95
N LEU A 161 -22.62 -34.66 -10.75
CA LEU A 161 -24.06 -34.95 -10.75
C LEU A 161 -24.54 -35.52 -12.09
N CYS A 162 -24.12 -34.97 -13.22
CA CYS A 162 -24.46 -35.49 -14.56
C CYS A 162 -23.96 -36.93 -14.74
N PHE A 163 -22.71 -37.20 -14.35
CA PHE A 163 -22.15 -38.56 -14.47
C PHE A 163 -22.84 -39.55 -13.51
N MET A 164 -23.15 -39.16 -12.27
CA MET A 164 -23.89 -39.99 -11.33
C MET A 164 -25.29 -40.30 -11.83
N LEU A 165 -26.02 -39.33 -12.37
CA LEU A 165 -27.35 -39.50 -12.94
C LEU A 165 -27.34 -40.46 -14.13
N SER A 166 -26.29 -40.46 -14.95
CA SER A 166 -26.13 -41.37 -16.09
C SER A 166 -25.95 -42.83 -15.70
N ILE A 167 -25.50 -43.09 -14.46
CA ILE A 167 -25.31 -44.45 -13.95
C ILE A 167 -26.58 -44.92 -13.19
N ASN A 168 -27.02 -44.15 -12.16
CA ASN A 168 -28.20 -44.51 -11.40
C ASN A 168 -28.82 -43.33 -10.65
N ALA A 169 -30.05 -42.95 -10.99
CA ALA A 169 -30.72 -41.81 -10.41
C ALA A 169 -31.05 -41.97 -8.90
N VAL A 170 -31.36 -43.20 -8.46
CA VAL A 170 -31.75 -43.45 -7.05
C VAL A 170 -30.59 -43.20 -6.09
N ILE A 171 -29.40 -43.71 -6.44
CA ILE A 171 -28.20 -43.49 -5.61
C ILE A 171 -27.79 -42.02 -5.66
N THR A 172 -27.95 -41.37 -6.81
CA THR A 172 -27.65 -39.94 -6.97
C THR A 172 -28.50 -39.09 -6.05
N VAL A 173 -29.83 -39.34 -5.98
CA VAL A 173 -30.74 -38.63 -5.08
C VAL A 173 -30.31 -38.83 -3.62
N ALA A 174 -29.93 -40.07 -3.23
CA ALA A 174 -29.44 -40.33 -1.89
C ALA A 174 -28.21 -39.51 -1.53
N VAL A 175 -27.23 -39.38 -2.44
CA VAL A 175 -26.03 -38.53 -2.25
C VAL A 175 -26.41 -37.05 -2.11
N VAL A 176 -27.27 -36.54 -3.01
CA VAL A 176 -27.70 -35.14 -3.00
C VAL A 176 -28.47 -34.78 -1.73
N VAL A 177 -29.28 -35.67 -1.20
CA VAL A 177 -30.04 -35.44 0.06
C VAL A 177 -29.15 -35.45 1.30
N ILE A 178 -28.13 -36.31 1.33
CA ILE A 178 -27.24 -36.43 2.50
C ILE A 178 -26.16 -35.35 2.52
N THR A 179 -25.67 -34.88 1.38
CA THR A 179 -24.58 -33.87 1.30
C THR A 179 -24.87 -32.55 2.02
N PRO A 180 -26.10 -31.97 2.02
CA PRO A 180 -26.40 -30.76 2.77
C PRO A 180 -26.14 -30.88 4.29
N VAL A 181 -26.19 -32.08 4.87
CA VAL A 181 -25.84 -32.32 6.28
C VAL A 181 -24.36 -31.97 6.52
N SER A 182 -23.48 -32.36 5.60
CA SER A 182 -22.05 -32.01 5.68
C SER A 182 -21.83 -30.51 5.61
N LEU A 183 -22.56 -29.83 4.73
CA LEU A 183 -22.48 -28.35 4.58
C LEU A 183 -22.99 -27.64 5.84
N PHE A 184 -24.09 -28.13 6.43
CA PHE A 184 -24.63 -27.56 7.66
C PHE A 184 -23.65 -27.68 8.82
N VAL A 185 -23.03 -28.85 9.00
CA VAL A 185 -22.02 -29.09 10.03
C VAL A 185 -20.81 -28.21 9.81
N ALA A 186 -20.31 -28.15 8.58
CA ALA A 186 -19.17 -27.28 8.23
C ALA A 186 -19.49 -25.80 8.49
N ALA A 187 -20.65 -25.30 8.07
CA ALA A 187 -21.05 -23.91 8.27
C ALA A 187 -21.22 -23.55 9.76
N PHE A 188 -21.77 -24.47 10.56
CA PHE A 188 -21.93 -24.29 12.01
C PHE A 188 -20.55 -24.14 12.70
N ILE A 189 -19.62 -25.04 12.38
CA ILE A 189 -18.26 -24.99 12.94
C ILE A 189 -17.54 -23.73 12.46
N ALA A 190 -17.60 -23.41 11.16
CA ALA A 190 -16.95 -22.23 10.58
C ALA A 190 -17.42 -20.93 11.25
N LYS A 191 -18.74 -20.79 11.51
CA LYS A 191 -19.28 -19.61 12.21
C LYS A 191 -18.71 -19.44 13.62
N LYS A 192 -18.54 -20.54 14.36
CA LYS A 192 -17.97 -20.52 15.71
C LYS A 192 -16.45 -20.24 15.68
N THR A 193 -15.75 -20.87 14.77
CA THR A 193 -14.32 -20.70 14.54
C THR A 193 -13.98 -19.25 14.13
N TYR A 194 -14.78 -18.64 13.25
CA TYR A 194 -14.60 -17.24 12.83
C TYR A 194 -14.61 -16.27 14.02
N HIS A 195 -15.54 -16.45 14.96
CA HIS A 195 -15.60 -15.58 16.14
C HIS A 195 -14.34 -15.70 17.03
N MET A 196 -13.78 -16.91 17.12
CA MET A 196 -12.56 -17.15 17.89
C MET A 196 -11.31 -16.59 17.21
N PHE A 197 -11.16 -16.76 15.90
CA PHE A 197 -10.07 -16.14 15.15
C PHE A 197 -10.15 -14.62 15.19
N ARG A 198 -11.33 -14.04 15.12
CA ARG A 198 -11.51 -12.59 15.28
C ARG A 198 -11.01 -12.11 16.64
N LYS A 199 -11.38 -12.80 17.72
CA LYS A 199 -10.89 -12.48 19.07
C LYS A 199 -9.37 -12.63 19.18
N GLN A 200 -8.79 -13.67 18.59
CA GLN A 200 -7.34 -13.87 18.53
C GLN A 200 -6.66 -12.73 17.76
N ALA A 201 -7.23 -12.31 16.62
CA ALA A 201 -6.70 -11.19 15.83
C ALA A 201 -6.74 -9.86 16.58
N GLU A 202 -7.82 -9.59 17.33
CA GLU A 202 -7.93 -8.39 18.18
C GLU A 202 -6.82 -8.36 19.26
N ILE A 203 -6.61 -9.48 19.97
CA ILE A 203 -5.56 -9.58 21.00
C ILE A 203 -4.17 -9.55 20.38
N LYS A 204 -3.97 -10.14 19.19
CA LYS A 204 -2.72 -10.06 18.44
C LYS A 204 -2.39 -8.62 18.04
N GLY A 205 -3.40 -7.84 17.64
CA GLY A 205 -3.25 -6.41 17.37
C GLY A 205 -2.80 -5.64 18.60
N GLU A 206 -3.41 -5.89 19.77
CA GLU A 206 -3.01 -5.30 21.06
C GLU A 206 -1.55 -5.65 21.40
N MET A 207 -1.15 -6.92 21.22
CA MET A 207 0.23 -7.37 21.43
C MET A 207 1.20 -6.63 20.50
N THR A 208 0.86 -6.52 19.22
CA THR A 208 1.71 -5.84 18.22
C THR A 208 1.87 -4.36 18.59
N SER A 209 0.79 -3.69 19.00
CA SER A 209 0.84 -2.29 19.44
C SER A 209 1.75 -2.12 20.65
N LEU A 210 1.60 -2.99 21.66
CA LEU A 210 2.45 -2.96 22.87
C LEU A 210 3.93 -3.17 22.52
N VAL A 211 4.24 -4.16 21.67
CA VAL A 211 5.64 -4.44 21.28
C VAL A 211 6.23 -3.26 20.50
N ASN A 212 5.51 -2.70 19.55
CA ASN A 212 5.98 -1.53 18.78
C ASN A 212 6.26 -0.34 19.71
N GLU A 213 5.32 -0.01 20.60
CA GLU A 213 5.47 1.08 21.56
C GLU A 213 6.71 0.89 22.45
N MET A 214 6.93 -0.33 22.95
CA MET A 214 8.06 -0.60 23.83
C MET A 214 9.39 -0.63 23.08
N VAL A 215 9.43 -1.14 21.84
CA VAL A 215 10.66 -1.14 21.01
C VAL A 215 11.03 0.28 20.60
N GLU A 216 10.08 1.09 20.16
CA GLU A 216 10.33 2.50 19.81
C GLU A 216 10.85 3.31 20.99
N ASN A 217 10.32 3.03 22.19
CA ASN A 217 10.65 3.76 23.41
C ASN A 217 11.60 2.99 24.37
N GLN A 218 12.35 2.00 23.87
CA GLN A 218 13.18 1.15 24.72
C GLN A 218 14.20 1.96 25.57
N LYS A 219 14.75 3.02 25.01
CA LYS A 219 15.65 3.92 25.77
C LYS A 219 14.96 4.53 26.99
N VAL A 220 13.68 4.87 26.88
CA VAL A 220 12.88 5.44 27.97
C VAL A 220 12.60 4.35 29.01
N VAL A 221 12.17 3.16 28.55
CA VAL A 221 11.93 2.01 29.44
C VAL A 221 13.16 1.71 30.28
N THR A 222 14.34 1.63 29.66
CA THR A 222 15.62 1.37 30.36
C THR A 222 16.02 2.53 31.26
N ALA A 223 15.85 3.79 30.82
CA ALA A 223 16.20 4.96 31.62
C ALA A 223 15.39 5.07 32.92
N PHE A 224 14.15 4.57 32.92
CA PHE A 224 13.27 4.56 34.09
C PHE A 224 13.23 3.20 34.82
N SER A 225 14.04 2.20 34.38
CA SER A 225 14.10 0.84 34.94
C SER A 225 12.72 0.16 35.00
N MET A 226 11.93 0.29 33.94
CA MET A 226 10.54 -0.20 33.85
C MET A 226 10.44 -1.56 33.14
N GLU A 227 11.56 -2.25 32.90
CA GLU A 227 11.62 -3.52 32.15
C GLU A 227 10.73 -4.61 32.76
N GLU A 228 10.67 -4.70 34.10
CA GLU A 228 9.86 -5.70 34.79
C GLU A 228 8.36 -5.42 34.59
N ASN A 229 7.92 -4.18 34.72
CA ASN A 229 6.53 -3.78 34.52
C ASN A 229 6.07 -4.01 33.06
N VAL A 230 6.95 -3.70 32.10
CA VAL A 230 6.70 -3.95 30.68
C VAL A 230 6.58 -5.46 30.40
N ASN A 231 7.47 -6.26 31.00
CA ASN A 231 7.43 -7.72 30.88
C ASN A 231 6.14 -8.31 31.48
N ASP A 232 5.67 -7.78 32.60
CA ASP A 232 4.40 -8.19 33.21
C ASP A 232 3.22 -7.87 32.30
N SER A 233 3.18 -6.67 31.71
CA SER A 233 2.16 -6.27 30.75
C SER A 233 2.18 -7.16 29.51
N PHE A 234 3.38 -7.44 28.97
CA PHE A 234 3.56 -8.38 27.86
C PHE A 234 3.03 -9.77 28.20
N ASN A 235 3.41 -10.29 29.38
CA ASN A 235 2.98 -11.62 29.82
C ASN A 235 1.47 -11.74 30.00
N GLU A 236 0.79 -10.69 30.45
CA GLU A 236 -0.67 -10.67 30.58
C GLU A 236 -1.34 -10.78 29.20
N VAL A 237 -0.92 -9.93 28.23
CA VAL A 237 -1.46 -9.98 26.87
C VAL A 237 -1.12 -11.31 26.21
N ASN A 238 0.10 -11.83 26.40
CA ASN A 238 0.56 -13.09 25.84
C ASN A 238 -0.25 -14.30 26.39
N LYS A 239 -0.59 -14.30 27.67
CA LYS A 239 -1.47 -15.34 28.25
C LYS A 239 -2.88 -15.30 27.61
N ARG A 240 -3.44 -14.11 27.40
CA ARG A 240 -4.74 -13.94 26.70
C ARG A 240 -4.65 -14.38 25.24
N LEU A 241 -3.57 -14.03 24.56
CA LEU A 241 -3.31 -14.42 23.16
C LEU A 241 -3.17 -15.94 23.03
N ASN A 242 -2.41 -16.58 23.93
CA ASN A 242 -2.22 -18.02 23.94
C ASN A 242 -3.55 -18.76 24.16
N LYS A 243 -4.38 -18.32 25.12
CA LYS A 243 -5.71 -18.90 25.35
C LYS A 243 -6.62 -18.73 24.12
N ALA A 244 -6.69 -17.54 23.55
CA ALA A 244 -7.49 -17.29 22.36
C ALA A 244 -6.98 -18.08 21.14
N GLY A 245 -5.66 -18.25 21.00
CA GLY A 245 -5.02 -19.06 19.97
C GLY A 245 -5.33 -20.54 20.11
N LEU A 246 -5.23 -21.08 21.33
CA LEU A 246 -5.61 -22.48 21.62
C LEU A 246 -7.07 -22.74 21.26
N ASP A 247 -7.99 -21.87 21.70
CA ASP A 247 -9.42 -22.00 21.41
C ASP A 247 -9.67 -21.94 19.89
N ALA A 248 -9.09 -20.98 19.18
CA ALA A 248 -9.24 -20.83 17.74
C ALA A 248 -8.68 -22.05 16.97
N THR A 249 -7.47 -22.50 17.34
CA THR A 249 -6.83 -23.66 16.72
C THR A 249 -7.58 -24.95 17.00
N PHE A 250 -8.07 -25.17 18.24
CA PHE A 250 -8.86 -26.34 18.59
C PHE A 250 -10.13 -26.43 17.75
N PHE A 251 -10.93 -25.37 17.70
CA PHE A 251 -12.17 -25.37 16.90
C PHE A 251 -11.91 -25.45 15.40
N SER A 252 -10.85 -24.84 14.91
CA SER A 252 -10.44 -25.00 13.51
C SER A 252 -10.03 -26.43 13.19
N SER A 253 -9.29 -27.07 14.08
CA SER A 253 -8.81 -28.44 13.89
C SER A 253 -9.94 -29.48 13.87
N ILE A 254 -11.06 -29.22 14.57
CA ILE A 254 -12.23 -30.09 14.57
C ILE A 254 -12.96 -30.07 13.22
N THR A 255 -12.85 -29.02 12.42
CA THR A 255 -13.57 -28.89 11.14
C THR A 255 -13.28 -30.05 10.20
N ASN A 256 -12.01 -30.38 9.98
CA ASN A 256 -11.62 -31.48 9.09
C ASN A 256 -12.07 -32.87 9.56
N PRO A 257 -11.87 -33.28 10.83
CA PRO A 257 -12.40 -34.55 11.33
C PRO A 257 -13.92 -34.66 11.22
N CYS A 258 -14.66 -33.60 11.58
CA CYS A 258 -16.12 -33.60 11.50
C CYS A 258 -16.63 -33.72 10.07
N THR A 259 -16.06 -32.96 9.12
CA THR A 259 -16.44 -33.04 7.71
C THR A 259 -16.07 -34.41 7.12
N ARG A 260 -14.89 -34.97 7.46
CA ARG A 260 -14.51 -36.33 7.07
C ARG A 260 -15.45 -37.37 7.62
N PHE A 261 -15.86 -37.25 8.88
CA PHE A 261 -16.82 -38.17 9.49
C PHE A 261 -18.16 -38.17 8.73
N VAL A 262 -18.71 -36.98 8.44
CA VAL A 262 -19.96 -36.87 7.66
C VAL A 262 -19.80 -37.43 6.25
N ASN A 263 -18.67 -37.11 5.58
CA ASN A 263 -18.38 -37.64 4.26
C ASN A 263 -18.23 -39.18 4.28
N SER A 264 -17.67 -39.76 5.35
CA SER A 264 -17.60 -41.22 5.53
C SER A 264 -18.99 -41.85 5.74
N LEU A 265 -19.92 -41.13 6.41
CA LEU A 265 -21.32 -41.59 6.50
C LEU A 265 -22.00 -41.58 5.13
N VAL A 266 -21.80 -40.52 4.33
CA VAL A 266 -22.30 -40.48 2.93
C VAL A 266 -21.74 -41.65 2.12
N TYR A 267 -20.42 -41.85 2.18
CA TYR A 267 -19.73 -42.94 1.48
C TYR A 267 -20.24 -44.31 1.89
N THR A 268 -20.43 -44.55 3.20
CA THR A 268 -20.98 -45.81 3.74
C THR A 268 -22.41 -45.99 3.28
N GLY A 269 -23.25 -44.97 3.33
CA GLY A 269 -24.62 -45.00 2.85
C GLY A 269 -24.74 -45.38 1.36
N VAL A 270 -23.92 -44.74 0.54
CA VAL A 270 -23.78 -45.07 -0.90
C VAL A 270 -23.30 -46.50 -1.09
N GLY A 271 -22.32 -46.95 -0.29
CA GLY A 271 -21.80 -48.31 -0.32
C GLY A 271 -22.88 -49.35 0.01
N ILE A 272 -23.67 -49.13 1.06
CA ILE A 272 -24.76 -50.05 1.47
C ILE A 272 -25.86 -50.11 0.38
N ILE A 273 -26.38 -48.94 -0.03
CA ILE A 273 -27.43 -48.86 -1.05
C ILE A 273 -26.95 -49.48 -2.36
N GLY A 274 -25.74 -49.13 -2.78
CA GLY A 274 -25.14 -49.63 -4.01
C GLY A 274 -24.86 -51.14 -3.97
N ALA A 275 -24.38 -51.69 -2.83
CA ALA A 275 -24.18 -53.11 -2.65
C ALA A 275 -25.50 -53.89 -2.76
N VAL A 276 -26.59 -53.42 -2.11
CA VAL A 276 -27.91 -54.01 -2.24
C VAL A 276 -28.41 -53.98 -3.67
N MET A 277 -28.15 -52.89 -4.41
CA MET A 277 -28.54 -52.78 -5.82
C MET A 277 -27.69 -53.69 -6.71
N ALA A 278 -26.40 -53.86 -6.41
CA ALA A 278 -25.51 -54.78 -7.13
C ALA A 278 -25.93 -56.23 -6.91
N ILE A 279 -26.28 -56.65 -5.69
CA ILE A 279 -26.81 -57.98 -5.37
C ILE A 279 -28.11 -58.25 -6.13
N LYS A 280 -28.96 -57.22 -6.30
CA LYS A 280 -30.22 -57.30 -7.07
C LYS A 280 -29.98 -57.22 -8.60
N GLY A 281 -28.73 -57.19 -9.07
CA GLY A 281 -28.38 -57.09 -10.48
C GLY A 281 -28.75 -55.79 -11.19
N ARG A 282 -29.06 -54.71 -10.43
CA ARG A 282 -29.46 -53.41 -10.98
C ARG A 282 -28.26 -52.56 -11.40
N ILE A 283 -27.10 -52.78 -10.80
CA ILE A 283 -25.81 -52.13 -11.15
C ILE A 283 -24.71 -53.19 -11.09
N SER A 284 -23.58 -52.95 -11.81
CA SER A 284 -22.39 -53.80 -11.71
C SER A 284 -21.53 -53.40 -10.49
N VAL A 285 -20.59 -54.28 -10.11
CA VAL A 285 -19.60 -53.98 -9.05
C VAL A 285 -18.71 -52.82 -9.49
N GLY A 286 -18.35 -52.74 -10.77
CA GLY A 286 -17.60 -51.62 -11.34
C GLY A 286 -18.35 -50.29 -11.30
N GLN A 287 -19.68 -50.33 -11.57
CA GLN A 287 -20.53 -49.14 -11.42
C GLN A 287 -20.59 -48.67 -9.98
N LEU A 288 -20.69 -49.61 -8.98
CA LEU A 288 -20.61 -49.26 -7.56
C LEU A 288 -19.27 -48.58 -7.22
N THR A 289 -18.16 -49.10 -7.72
CA THR A 289 -16.83 -48.52 -7.54
C THR A 289 -16.76 -47.08 -8.09
N SER A 290 -17.32 -46.85 -9.27
CA SER A 290 -17.42 -45.52 -9.88
C SER A 290 -18.26 -44.57 -9.02
N PHE A 291 -19.39 -45.03 -8.49
CA PHE A 291 -20.24 -44.23 -7.59
C PHE A 291 -19.51 -43.82 -6.31
N LEU A 292 -18.78 -44.72 -5.68
CA LEU A 292 -18.00 -44.43 -4.47
C LEU A 292 -16.93 -43.35 -4.75
N SER A 293 -16.29 -43.40 -5.92
CA SER A 293 -15.36 -42.39 -6.38
C SER A 293 -16.05 -41.02 -6.59
N TYR A 294 -17.23 -41.02 -7.20
CA TYR A 294 -18.01 -39.80 -7.41
C TYR A 294 -18.54 -39.19 -6.11
N ALA A 295 -18.95 -39.99 -5.13
CA ALA A 295 -19.35 -39.50 -3.82
C ALA A 295 -18.24 -38.68 -3.15
N ASN A 296 -16.99 -39.12 -3.25
CA ASN A 296 -15.84 -38.38 -2.78
C ASN A 296 -15.57 -37.11 -3.60
N GLN A 297 -15.63 -37.20 -4.94
CA GLN A 297 -15.38 -36.06 -5.82
C GLN A 297 -16.46 -34.98 -5.72
N TYR A 298 -17.71 -35.35 -5.44
CA TYR A 298 -18.83 -34.43 -5.25
C TYR A 298 -18.71 -33.59 -3.98
N THR A 299 -18.23 -34.20 -2.88
CA THR A 299 -18.15 -33.52 -1.58
C THR A 299 -16.94 -32.62 -1.44
N LYS A 300 -15.83 -32.89 -2.14
CA LYS A 300 -14.57 -32.16 -2.05
C LYS A 300 -14.69 -30.66 -2.38
N PRO A 301 -15.29 -30.23 -3.51
CA PRO A 301 -15.39 -28.82 -3.87
C PRO A 301 -16.20 -27.97 -2.87
N PHE A 302 -17.16 -28.53 -2.16
CA PHE A 302 -17.93 -27.78 -1.16
C PHE A 302 -17.06 -27.28 -0.01
N ASN A 303 -16.07 -28.07 0.41
CA ASN A 303 -15.14 -27.67 1.44
C ASN A 303 -14.18 -26.58 0.95
N GLU A 304 -13.75 -26.66 -0.31
CA GLU A 304 -12.83 -25.70 -0.95
C GLU A 304 -13.52 -24.37 -1.26
N ILE A 305 -14.76 -24.38 -1.77
CA ILE A 305 -15.52 -23.17 -2.14
C ILE A 305 -15.71 -22.23 -0.96
N SER A 306 -15.90 -22.73 0.26
CA SER A 306 -16.06 -21.87 1.44
C SER A 306 -14.81 -21.00 1.69
N GLY A 307 -13.62 -21.58 1.55
CA GLY A 307 -12.35 -20.83 1.63
C GLY A 307 -12.21 -19.81 0.51
N VAL A 308 -12.46 -20.24 -0.72
CA VAL A 308 -12.39 -19.37 -1.92
C VAL A 308 -13.33 -18.18 -1.83
N VAL A 309 -14.56 -18.35 -1.33
CA VAL A 309 -15.52 -17.24 -1.13
C VAL A 309 -14.97 -16.21 -0.16
N THR A 310 -14.32 -16.65 0.92
CA THR A 310 -13.71 -15.73 1.89
C THR A 310 -12.55 -14.97 1.27
N GLU A 311 -11.66 -15.65 0.54
CA GLU A 311 -10.54 -15.01 -0.15
C GLU A 311 -11.01 -14.04 -1.24
N LEU A 312 -12.06 -14.38 -2.00
CA LEU A 312 -12.67 -13.46 -2.95
C LEU A 312 -13.27 -12.22 -2.27
N GLN A 313 -13.87 -12.36 -1.09
CA GLN A 313 -14.37 -11.21 -0.32
C GLN A 313 -13.23 -10.31 0.14
N ASN A 314 -12.14 -10.89 0.63
CA ASN A 314 -10.93 -10.14 1.01
C ASN A 314 -10.34 -9.41 -0.20
N ALA A 315 -10.18 -10.12 -1.32
CA ALA A 315 -9.67 -9.55 -2.57
C ALA A 315 -10.55 -8.41 -3.10
N LEU A 316 -11.88 -8.54 -3.03
CA LEU A 316 -12.80 -7.46 -3.41
C LEU A 316 -12.69 -6.25 -2.49
N ALA A 317 -12.48 -6.45 -1.20
CA ALA A 317 -12.28 -5.36 -0.24
C ALA A 317 -10.95 -4.63 -0.50
N SER A 318 -9.87 -5.37 -0.73
CA SER A 318 -8.56 -4.80 -1.08
C SER A 318 -8.59 -4.09 -2.44
N ALA A 319 -9.21 -4.69 -3.46
CA ALA A 319 -9.41 -4.03 -4.75
C ALA A 319 -10.23 -2.73 -4.63
N ALA A 320 -11.23 -2.69 -3.75
CA ALA A 320 -12.02 -1.49 -3.51
C ALA A 320 -11.14 -0.34 -2.96
N ARG A 321 -10.23 -0.61 -2.00
CA ARG A 321 -9.29 0.39 -1.47
C ARG A 321 -8.29 0.87 -2.53
N VAL A 322 -7.79 -0.05 -3.37
CA VAL A 322 -6.91 0.32 -4.50
C VAL A 322 -7.65 1.19 -5.51
N PHE A 323 -8.90 0.85 -5.83
CA PHE A 323 -9.70 1.65 -6.76
C PHE A 323 -10.14 2.99 -6.16
N GLU A 324 -10.30 3.10 -4.85
CA GLU A 324 -10.51 4.38 -4.17
C GLU A 324 -9.31 5.31 -4.40
N LEU A 325 -8.08 4.81 -4.23
CA LEU A 325 -6.87 5.56 -4.57
C LEU A 325 -6.82 5.97 -6.07
N ILE A 326 -7.17 5.07 -6.98
CA ILE A 326 -7.15 5.36 -8.42
C ILE A 326 -8.21 6.40 -8.81
N ASP A 327 -9.34 6.43 -8.10
CA ASP A 327 -10.48 7.34 -8.37
C ASP A 327 -10.34 8.69 -7.66
N GLU A 328 -9.36 8.85 -6.76
CA GLU A 328 -9.14 10.11 -6.05
C GLU A 328 -8.95 11.25 -7.04
N GLU A 329 -9.36 12.45 -6.69
CA GLU A 329 -9.19 13.59 -7.56
C GLU A 329 -7.70 13.93 -7.73
N PRO A 330 -7.21 14.10 -8.97
CA PRO A 330 -5.84 14.53 -9.18
C PRO A 330 -5.65 15.98 -8.73
N GLU A 331 -4.42 16.41 -8.58
CA GLU A 331 -4.08 17.82 -8.40
C GLU A 331 -4.77 18.66 -9.49
N ILE A 332 -5.27 19.86 -9.12
CA ILE A 332 -5.97 20.75 -10.04
C ILE A 332 -5.12 20.97 -11.30
N ALA A 333 -5.69 20.65 -12.45
CA ALA A 333 -4.99 20.80 -13.72
C ALA A 333 -4.56 22.27 -13.95
N GLU A 334 -3.39 22.44 -14.52
CA GLU A 334 -2.93 23.76 -14.94
C GLU A 334 -3.78 24.28 -16.12
N PRO A 335 -4.00 25.61 -16.22
CA PRO A 335 -4.62 26.18 -17.39
C PRO A 335 -3.86 25.78 -18.67
N ALA A 336 -4.60 25.58 -19.78
CA ALA A 336 -3.96 25.20 -21.05
C ALA A 336 -3.02 26.27 -21.61
N ASP A 337 -3.20 27.51 -21.19
CA ASP A 337 -2.42 28.70 -21.50
C ASP A 337 -1.57 29.19 -20.32
N ALA A 338 -1.23 28.30 -19.39
CA ALA A 338 -0.41 28.64 -18.22
C ALA A 338 0.90 29.31 -18.62
N TYR A 339 1.22 30.39 -17.94
CA TYR A 339 2.44 31.13 -18.19
C TYR A 339 3.67 30.34 -17.69
N VAL A 340 4.75 30.38 -18.45
CA VAL A 340 6.04 29.76 -18.07
C VAL A 340 7.00 30.85 -17.64
N ILE A 341 7.44 30.81 -16.38
CA ILE A 341 8.46 31.72 -15.87
C ILE A 341 9.83 31.10 -16.20
N GLU A 342 10.50 31.60 -17.26
CA GLU A 342 11.85 31.11 -17.59
C GLU A 342 12.85 31.48 -16.50
N LYS A 343 12.83 32.73 -16.05
CA LYS A 343 13.67 33.23 -14.95
C LYS A 343 12.95 34.36 -14.23
N ALA A 344 12.71 34.15 -12.95
CA ALA A 344 12.07 35.17 -12.13
C ALA A 344 13.03 36.31 -11.75
N ASP A 345 12.53 37.54 -11.72
CA ASP A 345 13.22 38.68 -11.08
C ASP A 345 13.13 38.54 -9.56
N GLY A 346 12.08 37.93 -9.06
CA GLY A 346 11.88 37.57 -7.65
C GLY A 346 11.02 38.55 -6.86
N GLN A 347 10.16 39.32 -7.52
CA GLN A 347 9.09 40.05 -6.83
C GLN A 347 8.01 39.08 -6.40
N VAL A 348 7.59 39.13 -5.14
CA VAL A 348 6.53 38.25 -4.60
C VAL A 348 5.50 39.10 -3.86
N ASP A 349 4.23 38.96 -4.27
CA ASP A 349 3.12 39.69 -3.67
C ASP A 349 2.04 38.71 -3.18
N LEU A 350 1.67 38.78 -1.90
CA LEU A 350 0.53 38.09 -1.30
C LEU A 350 -0.57 39.11 -1.04
N SER A 351 -1.74 38.94 -1.58
CA SER A 351 -2.85 39.89 -1.49
C SER A 351 -4.09 39.21 -0.92
N HIS A 352 -4.46 39.59 0.29
CA HIS A 352 -5.66 39.11 1.00
C HIS A 352 -5.76 37.58 1.06
N VAL A 353 -4.62 36.90 1.31
CA VAL A 353 -4.55 35.44 1.29
C VAL A 353 -5.20 34.86 2.53
N ASP A 354 -6.19 33.97 2.29
CA ASP A 354 -6.79 33.11 3.29
C ASP A 354 -6.48 31.65 2.95
N PHE A 355 -6.21 30.84 3.98
CA PHE A 355 -5.95 29.42 3.81
C PHE A 355 -6.18 28.62 5.09
N SER A 356 -6.73 27.41 4.92
CA SER A 356 -6.90 26.42 5.99
C SER A 356 -6.73 25.00 5.48
N TYR A 357 -5.97 24.15 6.18
CA TYR A 357 -5.88 22.72 5.87
C TYR A 357 -7.21 22.00 6.12
N ASN A 358 -7.94 22.45 7.14
CA ASN A 358 -9.28 21.99 7.45
C ASN A 358 -10.23 23.20 7.44
N LYS A 359 -11.29 23.13 6.64
CA LYS A 359 -12.27 24.24 6.51
C LYS A 359 -12.97 24.65 7.81
N ASP A 360 -12.92 23.78 8.82
CA ASP A 360 -13.49 24.07 10.14
C ASP A 360 -12.54 24.85 11.07
N VAL A 361 -11.25 25.01 10.69
CA VAL A 361 -10.23 25.67 11.51
C VAL A 361 -9.48 26.68 10.67
N GLU A 362 -9.78 27.97 10.84
CA GLU A 362 -9.04 29.05 10.17
C GLU A 362 -7.57 29.05 10.62
N LEU A 363 -6.63 29.05 9.64
CA LEU A 363 -5.20 29.04 9.93
C LEU A 363 -4.49 30.31 9.45
N ILE A 364 -4.71 30.74 8.22
CA ILE A 364 -4.16 31.99 7.66
C ILE A 364 -5.34 32.85 7.26
N LYS A 365 -5.34 34.14 7.65
CA LYS A 365 -6.40 35.07 7.34
C LYS A 365 -5.88 36.44 6.95
N ASN A 366 -6.34 36.92 5.80
CA ASN A 366 -6.03 38.23 5.24
C ASN A 366 -4.53 38.56 5.26
N LEU A 367 -3.71 37.58 4.86
CA LEU A 367 -2.26 37.74 4.81
C LEU A 367 -1.89 38.65 3.63
N ASN A 368 -1.23 39.76 3.92
CA ASN A 368 -0.76 40.73 2.93
C ASN A 368 0.75 40.92 3.09
N LEU A 369 1.49 40.76 2.00
CA LEU A 369 2.94 40.92 1.98
C LEU A 369 3.39 41.32 0.58
N LYS A 370 4.27 42.33 0.48
CA LYS A 370 4.94 42.71 -0.75
C LYS A 370 6.44 42.64 -0.56
N VAL A 371 7.11 41.85 -1.41
CA VAL A 371 8.56 41.61 -1.37
C VAL A 371 9.17 42.03 -2.70
N GLU A 372 10.10 42.98 -2.66
CA GLU A 372 10.87 43.40 -3.81
C GLU A 372 11.99 42.41 -4.14
N PRO A 373 12.45 42.34 -5.40
CA PRO A 373 13.55 41.47 -5.78
C PRO A 373 14.78 41.61 -4.89
N GLY A 374 15.41 40.49 -4.55
CA GLY A 374 16.64 40.45 -3.77
C GLY A 374 16.49 40.71 -2.26
N LYS A 375 15.25 40.91 -1.75
CA LYS A 375 15.00 41.15 -0.34
C LYS A 375 14.94 39.85 0.47
N ARG A 376 15.37 39.95 1.74
CA ARG A 376 15.31 38.85 2.70
C ARG A 376 14.13 39.05 3.63
N VAL A 377 13.27 38.05 3.70
CA VAL A 377 12.09 38.01 4.57
C VAL A 377 12.30 36.97 5.67
N ALA A 378 12.34 37.39 6.92
CA ALA A 378 12.33 36.48 8.07
C ALA A 378 10.89 36.28 8.57
N ILE A 379 10.45 35.02 8.69
CA ILE A 379 9.15 34.67 9.25
C ILE A 379 9.39 34.17 10.67
N VAL A 380 8.85 34.90 11.67
CA VAL A 380 9.05 34.61 13.08
C VAL A 380 7.70 34.49 13.79
N GLY A 381 7.65 33.68 14.84
CA GLY A 381 6.45 33.48 15.65
C GLY A 381 6.47 32.14 16.40
N PRO A 382 5.53 31.91 17.30
CA PRO A 382 5.44 30.66 18.07
C PRO A 382 5.20 29.45 17.17
N THR A 383 5.43 28.25 17.71
CA THR A 383 5.14 27.00 16.99
C THR A 383 3.64 26.92 16.70
N GLY A 384 3.28 26.47 15.50
CA GLY A 384 1.88 26.33 15.08
C GLY A 384 1.22 27.62 14.55
N CYS A 385 1.91 28.77 14.49
CA CYS A 385 1.32 30.03 13.99
C CYS A 385 1.20 30.12 12.44
N GLY A 386 1.58 29.09 11.67
CA GLY A 386 1.42 29.06 10.21
C GLY A 386 2.67 29.37 9.39
N LYS A 387 3.89 29.44 9.99
CA LYS A 387 5.15 29.75 9.25
C LYS A 387 5.40 28.79 8.06
N SER A 388 5.37 27.48 8.31
CA SER A 388 5.56 26.47 7.27
C SER A 388 4.42 26.47 6.25
N THR A 389 3.22 26.88 6.66
CA THR A 389 2.07 27.02 5.76
C THR A 389 2.32 28.11 4.72
N VAL A 390 2.89 29.25 5.10
CA VAL A 390 3.26 30.30 4.13
C VAL A 390 4.24 29.76 3.10
N ILE A 391 5.22 28.96 3.50
CA ILE A 391 6.17 28.30 2.61
C ILE A 391 5.43 27.36 1.63
N ASN A 392 4.54 26.52 2.14
CA ASN A 392 3.76 25.58 1.32
C ASN A 392 2.90 26.31 0.27
N LEU A 393 2.37 27.48 0.61
CA LEU A 393 1.61 28.32 -0.31
C LEU A 393 2.49 28.95 -1.38
N LEU A 394 3.70 29.46 -1.03
CA LEU A 394 4.66 30.03 -1.98
C LEU A 394 5.10 28.99 -3.02
N MET A 395 5.32 27.73 -2.61
CA MET A 395 5.66 26.62 -3.49
C MET A 395 4.45 26.03 -4.25
N ARG A 396 3.26 26.59 -4.00
CA ARG A 396 2.00 26.06 -4.54
C ARG A 396 1.87 24.54 -4.31
N PHE A 397 2.23 24.07 -3.09
CA PHE A 397 1.87 22.74 -2.62
C PHE A 397 0.38 22.66 -2.25
N TYR A 398 -0.20 23.83 -1.95
CA TYR A 398 -1.62 24.06 -1.72
C TYR A 398 -2.04 25.33 -2.43
N ASP A 399 -3.22 25.35 -3.00
CA ASP A 399 -3.83 26.58 -3.52
C ASP A 399 -4.53 27.34 -2.39
N VAL A 400 -4.57 28.66 -2.46
CA VAL A 400 -5.20 29.53 -1.45
C VAL A 400 -6.72 29.42 -1.51
N ASP A 401 -7.40 29.54 -0.36
CA ASP A 401 -8.87 29.53 -0.28
C ASP A 401 -9.45 30.86 -0.79
N ALA A 402 -8.79 31.99 -0.51
CA ALA A 402 -9.14 33.31 -1.02
C ALA A 402 -7.86 34.16 -1.22
N GLY A 403 -8.00 35.25 -1.96
CA GLY A 403 -6.88 36.12 -2.31
C GLY A 403 -6.04 35.58 -3.44
N ALA A 404 -4.80 36.07 -3.56
CA ALA A 404 -3.85 35.69 -4.60
C ALA A 404 -2.40 35.77 -4.12
N ILE A 405 -1.57 34.90 -4.65
CA ILE A 405 -0.11 34.98 -4.55
C ILE A 405 0.41 35.16 -5.97
N SER A 406 1.27 36.17 -6.18
CA SER A 406 1.87 36.42 -7.47
C SER A 406 3.39 36.48 -7.40
N VAL A 407 4.03 36.02 -8.46
CA VAL A 407 5.47 36.12 -8.71
C VAL A 407 5.67 36.93 -9.98
N ASP A 408 6.41 38.01 -9.87
CA ASP A 408 6.67 38.97 -10.95
C ASP A 408 5.37 39.47 -11.65
N GLY A 409 4.32 39.68 -10.84
CA GLY A 409 3.00 40.15 -11.30
C GLY A 409 2.07 39.07 -11.85
N HIS A 410 2.51 37.82 -11.96
CA HIS A 410 1.68 36.69 -12.42
C HIS A 410 1.16 35.89 -11.23
N ASP A 411 -0.16 35.68 -11.17
CA ASP A 411 -0.78 34.78 -10.18
C ASP A 411 -0.22 33.37 -10.35
N ILE A 412 0.30 32.78 -9.28
CA ILE A 412 0.91 31.45 -9.31
C ILE A 412 -0.05 30.35 -9.78
N ARG A 413 -1.37 30.57 -9.71
CA ARG A 413 -2.39 29.65 -10.25
C ARG A 413 -2.44 29.64 -11.77
N GLN A 414 -1.96 30.70 -12.41
CA GLN A 414 -1.89 30.85 -13.86
C GLN A 414 -0.50 30.53 -14.43
N VAL A 415 0.44 30.15 -13.57
CA VAL A 415 1.80 29.74 -13.90
C VAL A 415 1.91 28.23 -13.84
N THR A 416 2.75 27.63 -14.71
CA THR A 416 3.04 26.19 -14.58
C THR A 416 3.79 25.91 -13.28
N ARG A 417 3.39 24.86 -12.54
CA ARG A 417 4.04 24.49 -11.27
C ARG A 417 5.52 24.17 -11.43
N GLU A 418 5.88 23.56 -12.56
CA GLU A 418 7.25 23.23 -12.89
C GLU A 418 8.09 24.53 -12.95
N SER A 419 7.71 25.50 -13.79
CA SER A 419 8.48 26.74 -13.93
C SER A 419 8.46 27.60 -12.65
N LEU A 420 7.38 27.58 -11.86
CA LEU A 420 7.36 28.24 -10.56
C LEU A 420 8.38 27.62 -9.61
N ARG A 421 8.40 26.29 -9.49
CA ARG A 421 9.28 25.54 -8.57
C ARG A 421 10.74 25.58 -9.00
N ASP A 422 11.03 25.62 -10.30
CA ASP A 422 12.39 25.76 -10.83
C ASP A 422 13.00 27.12 -10.46
N ASN A 423 12.16 28.13 -10.21
CA ASN A 423 12.60 29.44 -9.74
C ASN A 423 12.78 29.53 -8.21
N TYR A 424 12.47 28.46 -7.45
CA TYR A 424 12.66 28.37 -6.00
C TYR A 424 13.68 27.31 -5.61
N GLY A 425 14.68 27.66 -4.82
CA GLY A 425 15.55 26.72 -4.12
C GLY A 425 15.08 26.52 -2.69
N MET A 426 14.78 25.28 -2.31
CA MET A 426 14.23 24.96 -1.00
C MET A 426 15.18 24.11 -0.16
N VAL A 427 15.47 24.57 1.06
CA VAL A 427 16.17 23.80 2.10
C VAL A 427 15.22 23.63 3.29
N LEU A 428 14.76 22.41 3.49
CA LEU A 428 13.83 22.04 4.56
C LEU A 428 14.56 21.78 5.88
N GLN A 429 13.79 21.84 6.97
CA GLN A 429 14.23 21.41 8.30
C GLN A 429 14.61 19.93 8.32
N GLU A 430 13.78 19.08 7.72
CA GLU A 430 14.04 17.67 7.57
C GLU A 430 14.97 17.44 6.37
N THR A 431 16.11 16.81 6.65
CA THR A 431 17.12 16.50 5.63
C THR A 431 16.82 15.15 5.00
N TRP A 432 16.18 15.16 3.84
CA TRP A 432 15.96 13.94 3.07
C TRP A 432 17.11 13.66 2.10
N LEU A 433 17.62 12.43 2.14
CA LEU A 433 18.65 11.92 1.24
C LEU A 433 18.17 10.60 0.62
N LYS A 434 18.31 10.48 -0.70
CA LYS A 434 17.99 9.26 -1.43
C LYS A 434 19.06 8.20 -1.16
N THR A 435 18.67 6.92 -1.08
CA THR A 435 19.63 5.82 -1.15
C THR A 435 20.40 5.87 -2.48
N GLY A 436 21.73 6.00 -2.38
CA GLY A 436 22.62 6.20 -3.53
C GLY A 436 23.92 6.84 -3.11
N THR A 437 24.74 7.27 -4.07
CA THR A 437 26.00 7.95 -3.78
C THR A 437 25.79 9.39 -3.33
N ILE A 438 26.78 9.97 -2.65
CA ILE A 438 26.77 11.40 -2.30
C ILE A 438 26.67 12.27 -3.58
N LYS A 439 27.35 11.88 -4.63
CA LYS A 439 27.30 12.53 -5.94
C LYS A 439 25.87 12.57 -6.49
N GLU A 440 25.18 11.44 -6.53
CA GLU A 440 23.78 11.34 -6.98
C GLU A 440 22.83 12.16 -6.11
N ASN A 441 23.08 12.26 -4.82
CA ASN A 441 22.30 13.09 -3.91
C ASN A 441 22.49 14.58 -4.13
N ILE A 442 23.71 15.03 -4.45
CA ILE A 442 23.99 16.43 -4.80
C ILE A 442 23.36 16.77 -6.16
N ALA A 443 23.51 15.88 -7.15
CA ALA A 443 22.99 16.06 -8.51
C ALA A 443 21.48 15.77 -8.62
N TYR A 444 20.74 15.55 -7.53
CA TYR A 444 19.34 15.12 -7.56
C TYR A 444 18.42 16.04 -8.38
N GLY A 445 18.60 17.38 -8.28
CA GLY A 445 17.82 18.36 -9.04
C GLY A 445 18.37 18.62 -10.46
N ARG A 446 19.64 18.26 -10.72
CA ARG A 446 20.31 18.43 -12.02
C ARG A 446 21.19 17.22 -12.33
N PRO A 447 20.59 16.13 -12.86
CA PRO A 447 21.29 14.85 -13.08
C PRO A 447 22.43 14.90 -14.12
N ASP A 448 22.43 15.89 -14.98
CA ASP A 448 23.41 16.13 -16.03
C ASP A 448 24.62 16.97 -15.56
N ALA A 449 24.68 17.35 -14.28
CA ALA A 449 25.78 18.11 -13.72
C ALA A 449 27.11 17.36 -13.80
N THR A 450 28.17 18.07 -14.20
CA THR A 450 29.52 17.51 -14.25
C THR A 450 30.15 17.36 -12.87
N ASP A 451 31.15 16.49 -12.75
CA ASP A 451 31.87 16.27 -11.49
C ASP A 451 32.53 17.56 -10.98
N GLU A 452 33.01 18.39 -11.88
CA GLU A 452 33.61 19.68 -11.56
C GLU A 452 32.60 20.64 -10.95
N GLU A 453 31.40 20.74 -11.51
CA GLU A 453 30.28 21.56 -10.97
C GLU A 453 29.84 21.09 -9.58
N ILE A 454 29.70 19.77 -9.40
CA ILE A 454 29.37 19.17 -8.12
C ILE A 454 30.43 19.50 -7.05
N ILE A 455 31.71 19.38 -7.40
CA ILE A 455 32.83 19.72 -6.51
C ILE A 455 32.85 21.22 -6.19
N VAL A 456 32.56 22.08 -7.15
CA VAL A 456 32.48 23.54 -6.95
C VAL A 456 31.34 23.87 -5.99
N ALA A 457 30.14 23.31 -6.20
CA ALA A 457 28.99 23.48 -5.28
C ALA A 457 29.31 22.98 -3.87
N ALA A 458 29.94 21.81 -3.74
CA ALA A 458 30.35 21.26 -2.47
C ALA A 458 31.41 22.09 -1.72
N LYS A 459 32.32 22.74 -2.45
CA LYS A 459 33.29 23.70 -1.87
C LYS A 459 32.57 24.96 -1.39
N GLN A 460 31.58 25.42 -2.12
CA GLN A 460 30.83 26.63 -1.79
C GLN A 460 29.94 26.44 -0.55
N SER A 461 29.37 25.26 -0.38
CA SER A 461 28.56 24.87 0.78
C SER A 461 29.39 24.40 1.99
N HIS A 462 30.72 24.32 1.86
CA HIS A 462 31.64 23.70 2.83
C HIS A 462 31.46 22.17 3.03
N ALA A 463 30.73 21.48 2.17
CA ALA A 463 30.55 20.02 2.22
C ALA A 463 31.80 19.26 1.78
N HIS A 464 32.55 19.76 0.79
CA HIS A 464 33.74 19.12 0.21
C HIS A 464 34.72 18.60 1.28
N SER A 465 34.90 19.36 2.35
CA SER A 465 35.90 19.04 3.39
C SER A 465 35.61 17.77 4.16
N PHE A 466 34.37 17.42 4.36
CA PHE A 466 34.00 16.16 5.00
C PHE A 466 33.85 15.03 3.98
N ILE A 467 33.28 15.31 2.79
CA ILE A 467 33.14 14.32 1.72
C ILE A 467 34.48 13.67 1.38
N LYS A 468 35.53 14.49 1.21
CA LYS A 468 36.90 14.02 0.89
C LYS A 468 37.49 13.11 1.96
N ARG A 469 37.00 13.11 3.21
CA ARG A 469 37.48 12.25 4.29
C ARG A 469 36.76 10.90 4.35
N LEU A 470 35.68 10.74 3.63
CA LEU A 470 34.99 9.45 3.52
C LEU A 470 35.84 8.49 2.67
N PRO A 471 35.77 7.19 2.92
CA PRO A 471 36.61 6.20 2.23
C PRO A 471 36.52 6.27 0.70
N GLU A 472 35.31 6.47 0.16
CA GLU A 472 35.01 6.51 -1.27
C GLU A 472 34.69 7.95 -1.75
N GLY A 473 34.85 8.96 -0.88
CA GLY A 473 34.61 10.36 -1.24
C GLY A 473 33.20 10.60 -1.74
N TYR A 474 33.07 11.14 -2.96
CA TYR A 474 31.76 11.43 -3.60
C TYR A 474 30.99 10.18 -4.02
N ASP A 475 31.66 9.04 -4.18
CA ASP A 475 31.04 7.76 -4.53
C ASP A 475 30.58 6.97 -3.30
N THR A 476 30.77 7.52 -2.10
CA THR A 476 30.29 6.92 -0.85
C THR A 476 28.79 6.71 -0.92
N MET A 477 28.37 5.45 -0.74
CA MET A 477 26.96 5.06 -0.66
C MET A 477 26.36 5.50 0.67
N ILE A 478 25.20 6.11 0.62
CA ILE A 478 24.39 6.48 1.77
C ILE A 478 23.00 5.82 1.67
N SER A 479 22.51 5.36 2.81
CA SER A 479 21.12 4.86 2.94
C SER A 479 20.16 6.04 3.13
N GLU A 480 18.86 5.76 3.06
CA GLU A 480 17.79 6.73 3.34
C GLU A 480 17.94 7.41 4.72
N ASP A 481 18.46 6.67 5.72
CA ASP A 481 18.78 7.22 7.05
C ASP A 481 20.04 8.09 7.07
N GLY A 482 20.74 8.21 5.95
CA GLY A 482 21.95 9.02 5.79
C GLY A 482 23.26 8.33 6.18
N GLY A 483 23.28 6.98 6.35
CA GLY A 483 24.49 6.15 6.35
C GLY A 483 25.62 6.56 7.30
N GLY A 484 25.29 7.00 8.52
CA GLY A 484 26.31 7.40 9.52
C GLY A 484 26.75 8.88 9.40
N LEU A 485 26.17 9.67 8.51
CA LEU A 485 26.40 11.11 8.45
C LEU A 485 25.73 11.82 9.63
N SER A 486 26.41 12.83 10.22
CA SER A 486 25.78 13.68 11.22
C SER A 486 24.69 14.54 10.60
N GLN A 487 23.73 15.02 11.43
CA GLN A 487 22.62 15.88 10.96
C GLN A 487 23.15 17.13 10.22
N GLY A 488 24.22 17.74 10.71
CA GLY A 488 24.85 18.87 10.03
C GLY A 488 25.48 18.51 8.69
N GLN A 489 26.05 17.32 8.53
CA GLN A 489 26.58 16.84 7.25
C GLN A 489 25.45 16.60 6.24
N LYS A 490 24.33 15.99 6.69
CA LYS A 490 23.13 15.81 5.84
C LYS A 490 22.61 17.16 5.36
N GLN A 491 22.51 18.14 6.26
CA GLN A 491 22.04 19.49 5.91
C GLN A 491 22.99 20.18 4.91
N LEU A 492 24.32 20.04 5.07
CA LEU A 492 25.28 20.55 4.09
C LEU A 492 25.12 19.91 2.72
N LEU A 493 24.75 18.63 2.62
CA LEU A 493 24.43 17.99 1.34
C LEU A 493 23.15 18.58 0.72
N CYS A 494 22.09 18.78 1.50
CA CYS A 494 20.87 19.44 1.01
C CYS A 494 21.14 20.87 0.53
N ILE A 495 21.98 21.64 1.24
CA ILE A 495 22.44 22.96 0.80
C ILE A 495 23.24 22.86 -0.49
N THR A 496 24.14 21.86 -0.62
CA THR A 496 24.95 21.65 -1.82
C THR A 496 24.07 21.37 -3.04
N ARG A 497 23.00 20.61 -2.86
CA ARG A 497 21.99 20.33 -3.90
C ARG A 497 21.40 21.63 -4.47
N VAL A 498 21.01 22.56 -3.61
CA VAL A 498 20.46 23.87 -4.04
C VAL A 498 21.55 24.76 -4.60
N MET A 499 22.79 24.68 -4.10
CA MET A 499 23.93 25.47 -4.64
C MET A 499 24.39 25.03 -6.02
N LEU A 500 24.08 23.80 -6.42
CA LEU A 500 24.46 23.27 -7.74
C LEU A 500 23.67 23.97 -8.86
N ASP A 501 22.41 24.27 -8.60
CA ASP A 501 21.54 25.03 -9.50
C ASP A 501 20.80 26.09 -8.69
N LEU A 502 21.47 27.21 -8.49
CA LEU A 502 21.05 28.22 -7.53
C LEU A 502 20.03 29.19 -8.15
N PRO A 503 18.73 29.04 -7.88
CA PRO A 503 17.66 29.82 -8.47
C PRO A 503 17.60 31.26 -7.90
N PRO A 504 16.79 32.16 -8.51
CA PRO A 504 16.64 33.55 -8.07
C PRO A 504 15.90 33.71 -6.73
N MET A 505 15.07 32.75 -6.33
CA MET A 505 14.31 32.79 -5.08
C MET A 505 14.68 31.62 -4.18
N LEU A 506 14.67 31.82 -2.87
CA LEU A 506 15.06 30.81 -1.89
C LEU A 506 14.03 30.70 -0.76
N ILE A 507 13.82 29.48 -0.31
CA ILE A 507 13.06 29.14 0.89
C ILE A 507 13.97 28.33 1.81
N LEU A 508 14.21 28.84 3.01
CA LEU A 508 15.13 28.26 3.99
C LEU A 508 14.43 28.04 5.32
N ASP A 509 14.48 26.81 5.82
CA ASP A 509 13.99 26.48 7.16
C ASP A 509 15.18 26.19 8.09
N GLU A 510 15.41 27.09 9.06
CA GLU A 510 16.62 27.14 9.92
C GLU A 510 16.51 26.27 11.19
N ALA A 511 15.97 25.09 11.19
CA ALA A 511 16.01 24.27 12.38
C ALA A 511 17.34 23.51 12.54
N THR A 512 18.21 24.02 13.43
CA THR A 512 19.57 23.50 13.66
C THR A 512 19.82 23.09 15.11
N SER A 513 18.80 22.76 15.88
CA SER A 513 18.88 22.49 17.32
C SER A 513 19.79 21.30 17.72
N SER A 514 20.22 20.48 16.76
CA SER A 514 20.99 19.23 17.01
C SER A 514 22.35 19.22 16.29
N ILE A 515 22.90 20.39 15.91
CA ILE A 515 24.12 20.50 15.13
C ILE A 515 25.25 21.10 15.98
N ASP A 516 26.46 20.54 15.83
CA ASP A 516 27.65 21.10 16.48
C ASP A 516 27.95 22.54 16.01
N THR A 517 28.48 23.39 16.88
CA THR A 517 28.71 24.81 16.64
C THR A 517 29.60 25.07 15.43
N ARG A 518 30.58 24.20 15.14
CA ARG A 518 31.49 24.40 14.01
C ARG A 518 30.79 24.14 12.67
N THR A 519 29.99 23.11 12.58
CA THR A 519 29.20 22.81 11.38
C THR A 519 28.10 23.84 11.19
N GLU A 520 27.51 24.31 12.28
CA GLU A 520 26.52 25.37 12.29
C GLU A 520 27.05 26.66 11.65
N ILE A 521 28.24 27.13 12.05
CA ILE A 521 28.87 28.31 11.44
C ILE A 521 29.06 28.12 9.92
N ARG A 522 29.37 26.91 9.46
CA ARG A 522 29.51 26.60 8.01
C ARG A 522 28.17 26.69 7.29
N ILE A 523 27.12 26.14 7.88
CA ILE A 523 25.76 26.21 7.35
C ILE A 523 25.32 27.66 7.21
N GLN A 524 25.53 28.49 8.23
CA GLN A 524 25.18 29.92 8.18
C GLN A 524 25.94 30.68 7.09
N ARG A 525 27.25 30.42 6.96
CA ARG A 525 28.04 31.02 5.87
C ARG A 525 27.54 30.59 4.49
N ALA A 526 27.13 29.34 4.37
CA ALA A 526 26.55 28.82 3.12
C ALA A 526 25.21 29.50 2.82
N PHE A 527 24.32 29.63 3.80
CA PHE A 527 23.05 30.36 3.65
C PHE A 527 23.27 31.85 3.29
N ALA A 528 24.13 32.54 4.02
CA ALA A 528 24.44 33.95 3.70
C ALA A 528 24.94 34.12 2.26
N LYS A 529 25.75 33.16 1.78
CA LYS A 529 26.24 33.17 0.36
C LYS A 529 25.11 32.91 -0.63
N MET A 530 24.19 31.96 -0.33
CA MET A 530 23.05 31.65 -1.18
C MET A 530 22.09 32.83 -1.29
N MET A 531 21.76 33.46 -0.18
CA MET A 531 20.80 34.58 -0.11
C MET A 531 21.27 35.86 -0.79
N LYS A 532 22.58 36.02 -1.03
CA LYS A 532 23.14 37.28 -1.57
C LYS A 532 22.53 37.61 -2.93
N GLY A 533 21.78 38.74 -3.01
CA GLY A 533 21.17 39.23 -4.24
C GLY A 533 19.95 38.39 -4.71
N ARG A 534 19.35 37.58 -3.82
CA ARG A 534 18.18 36.73 -4.11
C ARG A 534 17.06 37.00 -3.15
N THR A 535 15.83 36.91 -3.65
CA THR A 535 14.65 36.98 -2.78
C THR A 535 14.60 35.74 -1.93
N SER A 536 14.60 35.91 -0.61
CA SER A 536 14.74 34.78 0.31
C SER A 536 13.70 34.84 1.42
N PHE A 537 12.96 33.74 1.61
CA PHE A 537 12.04 33.53 2.72
C PHE A 537 12.71 32.60 3.72
N VAL A 538 12.89 33.04 4.94
CA VAL A 538 13.57 32.27 5.99
C VAL A 538 12.65 32.07 7.18
N VAL A 539 12.35 30.84 7.54
CA VAL A 539 11.76 30.52 8.84
C VAL A 539 12.89 30.61 9.86
N ALA A 540 12.98 31.77 10.49
CA ALA A 540 14.14 32.10 11.29
C ALA A 540 13.95 31.67 12.74
N HIS A 541 14.84 30.82 13.22
CA HIS A 541 14.98 30.41 14.61
C HIS A 541 16.23 31.06 15.27
N ARG A 542 16.95 31.90 14.53
CA ARG A 542 18.23 32.51 14.95
C ARG A 542 18.19 34.02 14.86
N LEU A 543 18.75 34.62 15.88
CA LEU A 543 18.83 36.07 16.00
C LEU A 543 19.63 36.73 14.87
N SER A 544 20.74 36.13 14.44
CA SER A 544 21.58 36.64 13.36
C SER A 544 20.78 36.80 12.06
N THR A 545 20.07 35.77 11.66
CA THR A 545 19.25 35.75 10.45
C THR A 545 18.11 36.75 10.51
N ILE A 546 17.47 36.86 11.71
CA ILE A 546 16.38 37.83 11.92
C ILE A 546 16.90 39.27 11.80
N LYS A 547 18.04 39.59 12.42
CA LYS A 547 18.63 40.94 12.38
C LYS A 547 19.04 41.40 11.01
N GLU A 548 19.57 40.49 10.18
CA GLU A 548 20.05 40.79 8.83
C GLU A 548 18.95 40.80 7.76
N SER A 549 17.68 40.55 8.14
CA SER A 549 16.56 40.51 7.22
C SER A 549 16.03 41.92 6.93
N ASP A 550 15.69 42.19 5.66
CA ASP A 550 15.08 43.43 5.23
C ASP A 550 13.66 43.59 5.76
N ILE A 551 12.93 42.50 5.82
CA ILE A 551 11.55 42.41 6.29
C ILE A 551 11.45 41.28 7.32
N ILE A 552 10.86 41.58 8.45
CA ILE A 552 10.50 40.60 9.48
C ILE A 552 8.99 40.53 9.55
N LEU A 553 8.43 39.35 9.32
CA LEU A 553 7.02 39.05 9.50
C LEU A 553 6.83 38.38 10.84
N VAL A 554 6.11 39.01 11.72
CA VAL A 554 5.77 38.46 13.03
C VAL A 554 4.39 37.86 12.97
N MET A 555 4.34 36.52 13.06
CA MET A 555 3.10 35.75 12.95
C MET A 555 2.64 35.29 14.33
N LYS A 556 1.35 35.41 14.59
CA LYS A 556 0.68 34.85 15.75
C LYS A 556 -0.74 34.43 15.38
N ASP A 557 -1.14 33.24 15.78
CA ASP A 557 -2.48 32.69 15.55
C ASP A 557 -2.96 32.86 14.09
N GLY A 558 -2.07 32.60 13.11
CA GLY A 558 -2.36 32.68 11.68
C GLY A 558 -2.36 34.09 11.05
N HIS A 559 -2.09 35.12 11.83
CA HIS A 559 -2.07 36.51 11.35
C HIS A 559 -0.68 37.10 11.38
N ILE A 560 -0.40 38.01 10.45
CA ILE A 560 0.73 38.94 10.59
C ILE A 560 0.28 40.03 11.58
N ILE A 561 0.90 40.04 12.75
CA ILE A 561 0.60 41.05 13.81
C ILE A 561 1.55 42.23 13.75
N GLU A 562 2.78 42.03 13.26
CA GLU A 562 3.77 43.08 13.07
C GLU A 562 4.59 42.81 11.81
N GLN A 563 4.98 43.88 11.12
CA GLN A 563 5.83 43.81 9.93
C GLN A 563 6.80 45.01 9.92
N GLY A 564 8.08 44.76 9.70
CA GLY A 564 9.09 45.83 9.66
C GLY A 564 10.49 45.26 9.61
N ASN A 565 11.50 46.12 9.86
CA ASN A 565 12.86 45.69 10.09
C ASN A 565 13.16 45.55 11.58
N HIS A 566 14.33 45.00 11.92
CA HIS A 566 14.73 44.75 13.31
C HIS A 566 14.64 46.01 14.19
N GLU A 567 15.15 47.15 13.70
CA GLU A 567 15.17 48.40 14.50
C GLU A 567 13.76 48.97 14.70
N SER A 568 12.93 48.99 13.65
CA SER A 568 11.57 49.53 13.73
C SER A 568 10.69 48.70 14.66
N LEU A 569 10.80 47.36 14.62
CA LEU A 569 10.00 46.48 15.47
C LEU A 569 10.45 46.53 16.95
N LEU A 570 11.74 46.67 17.22
CA LEU A 570 12.21 46.89 18.58
C LEU A 570 11.70 48.21 19.16
N ALA A 571 11.69 49.30 18.35
CA ALA A 571 11.21 50.60 18.75
C ALA A 571 9.70 50.61 19.09
N GLN A 572 8.90 49.76 18.41
CA GLN A 572 7.46 49.62 18.68
C GLN A 572 7.14 48.94 20.02
N LYS A 573 8.12 48.22 20.63
CA LYS A 573 7.95 47.48 21.90
C LYS A 573 6.75 46.51 21.90
N GLY A 574 6.43 45.93 20.74
CA GLY A 574 5.30 45.03 20.55
C GLY A 574 5.65 43.54 20.85
N PHE A 575 5.00 42.65 20.14
CA PHE A 575 5.18 41.21 20.33
C PHE A 575 6.60 40.75 19.91
N TYR A 576 7.15 41.33 18.83
CA TYR A 576 8.54 41.08 18.43
C TYR A 576 9.54 41.46 19.54
N TYR A 577 9.35 42.59 20.18
CA TYR A 577 10.21 43.02 21.28
C TYR A 577 10.15 42.01 22.46
N THR A 578 8.96 41.52 22.77
CA THR A 578 8.78 40.52 23.81
C THR A 578 9.45 39.19 23.44
N LEU A 579 9.26 38.73 22.20
CA LEU A 579 9.87 37.52 21.67
C LEU A 579 11.40 37.62 21.68
N TYR A 580 11.93 38.76 21.22
CA TYR A 580 13.36 39.06 21.23
C TYR A 580 13.96 38.97 22.63
N ASN A 581 13.36 39.65 23.61
CA ASN A 581 13.88 39.65 24.96
C ASN A 581 13.74 38.31 25.67
N SER A 582 12.70 37.54 25.39
CA SER A 582 12.49 36.21 25.99
C SER A 582 13.41 35.13 25.43
N GLN A 583 13.80 35.20 24.16
CA GLN A 583 14.59 34.16 23.48
C GLN A 583 16.07 34.51 23.26
N PHE A 584 16.40 35.80 23.19
CA PHE A 584 17.70 36.24 22.69
C PHE A 584 18.43 37.30 23.52
N ALA A 585 17.82 37.82 24.56
CA ALA A 585 18.41 38.91 25.41
C ALA A 585 19.19 38.39 26.63
N HIS A 586 19.75 37.18 26.56
CA HIS A 586 20.63 36.61 27.59
C HIS A 586 22.10 36.76 27.20
#